data_12c39f078922281076599f7d696374bb
#
_entry.id   12c39f078922281076599f7d696374bb
#
_cell.length_a   1.000
_cell.length_b   1.000
_cell.length_c   1.000
_cell.angle_alpha   90.00
_cell.angle_beta   90.00
_cell.angle_gamma   90.00
#
_symmetry.space_group_name_H-M   'P 1'
#
loop_
_entity.id
_entity.type
_entity.pdbx_description
1 polymer ?
#
loop_
_entity_poly.entity_id
_entity_poly.type
_entity_poly.pdbx_seq_one_letter_code
_entity_poly.pdbx_strand_id
1 'polypeptide(L)'
;MSIRSSTSCLLIVFLTSIAFGDGVTLPAAERVVLDNGAVLILNENHDVPLIGLRAIVRGGAVADPVGKHGLTALLADLLQKGAGERSSADFAEAIASVGGKLGVAVGLESIAVSASFMAKDAALMVELVSDMLLTPLLDPREFSTLRDRSINLIKAAKGSNPGQLMPSYANAFLFGNHPYGNPVGGSESSLARITHGDLIAYYANMIGSDRLIVSVSGDFEVPAMKEALTAAFGNWRPAMEPLQELEVPLSADSSRVFLIDKPGATQTYFYIGNVGVARSFSGRAELDLANTVFGGRFTSMLVTELRTKSGLSYSASSRLSRNAQPGSVFINSFTETSTTTAALDVALATLNRLRDSGLDEAMIASSRNYVMGQFPTRFETAGQLAGHFASLEANGLDSSYINDYSDSLSSATVESIAAVIDVVYPGPDELVFIILGDAELIREQVASYGPITEISLSGTRFHP
;
A
#
# COMPACT_ATOMS: atom_id res chain seq x y z
N MET A 1 -3.49 41.05 71.95
CA MET A 1 -3.51 39.57 71.88
C MET A 1 -3.96 39.20 70.47
N SER A 2 -3.00 39.01 69.57
CA SER A 2 -3.23 38.76 68.12
C SER A 2 -2.92 37.31 67.84
N ILE A 3 -3.95 36.57 67.46
CA ILE A 3 -3.84 35.16 67.07
C ILE A 3 -3.55 35.12 65.58
N ARG A 4 -2.35 34.67 65.18
CA ARG A 4 -2.00 34.39 63.79
C ARG A 4 -2.43 32.93 63.45
N SER A 5 -3.39 32.82 62.57
CA SER A 5 -3.80 31.55 61.97
C SER A 5 -2.87 31.21 60.82
N SER A 6 -2.09 30.13 60.95
CA SER A 6 -1.27 29.59 59.88
C SER A 6 -2.08 28.58 59.08
N THR A 7 -2.44 28.92 57.86
CA THR A 7 -3.10 28.04 56.91
C THR A 7 -2.02 27.26 56.14
N SER A 8 -1.79 25.99 56.46
CA SER A 8 -0.93 25.08 55.68
C SER A 8 -1.67 24.63 54.46
N CYS A 9 -1.19 25.05 53.27
CA CYS A 9 -1.67 24.60 51.98
C CYS A 9 -1.01 23.26 51.64
N LEU A 10 -1.77 22.17 51.70
CA LEU A 10 -1.31 20.83 51.30
C LEU A 10 -1.37 20.77 49.76
N LEU A 11 -0.21 20.78 49.11
CA LEU A 11 -0.08 20.61 47.67
C LEU A 11 -0.20 19.09 47.37
N ILE A 12 -1.38 18.63 46.95
CA ILE A 12 -1.57 17.27 46.45
C ILE A 12 -1.11 17.23 45.01
N VAL A 13 0.10 16.70 44.78
CA VAL A 13 0.59 16.38 43.46
C VAL A 13 -0.13 15.13 42.98
N PHE A 14 -1.09 15.27 42.10
CA PHE A 14 -1.63 14.14 41.34
C PHE A 14 -0.56 13.68 40.34
N LEU A 15 0.16 12.64 40.68
CA LEU A 15 0.88 11.82 39.72
C LEU A 15 -0.17 11.07 38.88
N THR A 16 -0.59 11.68 37.77
CA THR A 16 -1.28 10.93 36.71
C THR A 16 -0.26 9.98 36.10
N SER A 17 -0.27 8.72 36.53
CA SER A 17 0.31 7.63 35.76
C SER A 17 -0.42 7.65 34.41
N ILE A 18 0.29 8.04 33.33
CA ILE A 18 -0.15 7.78 31.98
C ILE A 18 -0.12 6.27 31.86
N ALA A 19 -1.26 5.62 32.05
CA ALA A 19 -1.45 4.25 31.63
C ALA A 19 -1.28 4.27 30.10
N PHE A 20 -0.17 3.72 29.60
CA PHE A 20 -0.10 3.28 28.22
C PHE A 20 -1.24 2.30 28.07
N GLY A 21 -2.24 2.63 27.24
CA GLY A 21 -3.40 1.79 27.04
C GLY A 21 -2.94 0.40 26.61
N ASP A 22 -3.67 -0.63 27.07
CA ASP A 22 -3.52 -2.01 26.63
C ASP A 22 -3.45 -2.00 25.08
N GLY A 23 -2.53 -2.82 24.53
CA GLY A 23 -2.33 -2.92 23.09
C GLY A 23 -3.64 -3.23 22.35
N VAL A 24 -3.68 -3.00 21.06
CA VAL A 24 -4.84 -3.35 20.24
C VAL A 24 -4.98 -4.86 20.18
N THR A 25 -6.14 -5.37 20.60
CA THR A 25 -6.53 -6.77 20.43
C THR A 25 -7.68 -6.82 19.42
N LEU A 26 -7.53 -7.60 18.36
CA LEU A 26 -8.63 -7.82 17.41
C LEU A 26 -9.80 -8.50 18.11
N PRO A 27 -11.05 -8.05 17.87
CA PRO A 27 -12.24 -8.72 18.37
C PRO A 27 -12.36 -10.13 17.75
N ALA A 28 -13.18 -10.98 18.38
CA ALA A 28 -13.47 -12.30 17.87
C ALA A 28 -14.18 -12.22 16.52
N ALA A 29 -13.84 -13.13 15.60
CA ALA A 29 -14.50 -13.28 14.32
C ALA A 29 -14.71 -14.76 13.99
N GLU A 30 -15.87 -15.09 13.40
CA GLU A 30 -16.13 -16.45 12.89
C GLU A 30 -15.49 -16.59 11.52
N ARG A 31 -14.64 -17.61 11.33
CA ARG A 31 -14.05 -17.97 10.04
C ARG A 31 -14.75 -19.20 9.47
N VAL A 32 -15.24 -19.08 8.24
CA VAL A 32 -15.95 -20.15 7.53
C VAL A 32 -15.28 -20.36 6.16
N VAL A 33 -15.01 -21.60 5.80
CA VAL A 33 -14.58 -21.96 4.44
C VAL A 33 -15.75 -22.64 3.75
N LEU A 34 -16.17 -22.10 2.62
CA LEU A 34 -17.23 -22.69 1.81
C LEU A 34 -16.69 -23.87 0.98
N ASP A 35 -17.58 -24.76 0.54
CA ASP A 35 -17.22 -25.95 -0.25
C ASP A 35 -16.48 -25.61 -1.54
N ASN A 36 -16.68 -24.42 -2.09
CA ASN A 36 -16.00 -23.92 -3.29
C ASN A 36 -14.67 -23.20 -3.03
N GLY A 37 -14.19 -23.21 -1.78
CA GLY A 37 -12.92 -22.64 -1.35
C GLY A 37 -12.97 -21.15 -0.94
N ALA A 38 -14.10 -20.45 -1.11
CA ALA A 38 -14.25 -19.08 -0.64
C ALA A 38 -14.19 -19.01 0.90
N VAL A 39 -13.56 -17.97 1.43
CA VAL A 39 -13.41 -17.77 2.88
C VAL A 39 -14.28 -16.60 3.31
N LEU A 40 -15.09 -16.81 4.34
CA LEU A 40 -15.89 -15.79 5.01
C LEU A 40 -15.30 -15.52 6.39
N ILE A 41 -15.23 -14.24 6.79
CA ILE A 41 -14.79 -13.81 8.13
C ILE A 41 -15.80 -12.82 8.64
N LEU A 42 -16.46 -13.16 9.76
CA LEU A 42 -17.62 -12.43 10.28
C LEU A 42 -17.33 -11.92 11.69
N ASN A 43 -17.32 -10.61 11.85
CA ASN A 43 -17.14 -9.94 13.13
C ASN A 43 -18.36 -9.07 13.46
N GLU A 44 -19.21 -9.55 14.34
CA GLU A 44 -20.43 -8.89 14.81
C GLU A 44 -20.10 -7.83 15.86
N ASN A 45 -20.61 -6.61 15.68
CA ASN A 45 -20.48 -5.50 16.62
C ASN A 45 -21.67 -4.54 16.45
N HIS A 46 -22.44 -4.34 17.51
CA HIS A 46 -23.66 -3.51 17.52
C HIS A 46 -23.47 -2.09 18.06
N ASP A 47 -22.22 -1.62 18.23
CA ASP A 47 -21.96 -0.28 18.80
C ASP A 47 -22.50 0.85 17.91
N VAL A 48 -22.47 0.67 16.61
CA VAL A 48 -22.98 1.62 15.62
C VAL A 48 -23.71 0.88 14.48
N PRO A 49 -24.83 1.41 13.95
CA PRO A 49 -25.65 0.74 12.93
C PRO A 49 -24.99 0.79 11.53
N LEU A 50 -23.73 0.39 11.44
CA LEU A 50 -22.95 0.38 10.20
C LEU A 50 -22.35 -1.01 9.97
N ILE A 51 -22.24 -1.36 8.69
CA ILE A 51 -21.55 -2.57 8.22
C ILE A 51 -20.42 -2.16 7.28
N GLY A 52 -19.26 -2.73 7.50
CA GLY A 52 -18.11 -2.68 6.59
C GLY A 52 -17.85 -4.05 5.99
N LEU A 53 -17.69 -4.11 4.67
CA LEU A 53 -17.29 -5.31 3.95
C LEU A 53 -15.97 -5.08 3.23
N ARG A 54 -15.11 -6.08 3.27
CA ARG A 54 -13.90 -6.18 2.47
C ARG A 54 -13.90 -7.53 1.75
N ALA A 55 -14.02 -7.52 0.42
CA ALA A 55 -13.75 -8.71 -0.37
C ALA A 55 -12.37 -8.59 -1.02
N ILE A 56 -11.56 -9.61 -0.89
CA ILE A 56 -10.24 -9.72 -1.54
C ILE A 56 -10.31 -10.90 -2.51
N VAL A 57 -9.95 -10.64 -3.76
CA VAL A 57 -9.67 -11.68 -4.76
C VAL A 57 -8.17 -11.71 -4.96
N ARG A 58 -7.54 -12.84 -4.62
CA ARG A 58 -6.08 -13.05 -4.78
C ARG A 58 -5.69 -13.04 -6.26
N GLY A 59 -4.51 -12.50 -6.56
CA GLY A 59 -3.95 -12.42 -7.91
C GLY A 59 -3.38 -11.03 -8.19
N GLY A 60 -4.23 -10.02 -8.37
CA GLY A 60 -3.79 -8.64 -8.61
C GLY A 60 -2.96 -8.47 -9.88
N ALA A 61 -2.17 -7.40 -9.94
CA ALA A 61 -1.38 -7.06 -11.12
C ALA A 61 -0.26 -8.05 -11.45
N VAL A 62 0.18 -8.87 -10.49
CA VAL A 62 1.17 -9.93 -10.75
C VAL A 62 0.63 -11.03 -11.66
N ALA A 63 -0.68 -11.17 -11.75
CA ALA A 63 -1.35 -12.13 -12.62
C ALA A 63 -1.62 -11.57 -14.04
N ASP A 64 -1.27 -10.33 -14.33
CA ASP A 64 -1.42 -9.77 -15.67
C ASP A 64 -0.53 -10.51 -16.68
N PRO A 65 -1.06 -10.91 -17.84
CA PRO A 65 -0.27 -11.55 -18.89
C PRO A 65 0.87 -10.64 -19.38
N VAL A 66 2.00 -11.23 -19.74
CA VAL A 66 3.17 -10.51 -20.25
C VAL A 66 2.78 -9.57 -21.41
N GLY A 67 3.16 -8.33 -21.28
CA GLY A 67 2.86 -7.27 -22.25
C GLY A 67 1.45 -6.67 -22.19
N LYS A 68 0.59 -7.16 -21.25
CA LYS A 68 -0.77 -6.64 -21.01
C LYS A 68 -0.94 -6.13 -19.57
N HIS A 69 0.12 -5.60 -18.99
CA HIS A 69 0.08 -5.01 -17.65
C HIS A 69 -0.93 -3.87 -17.57
N GLY A 70 -1.70 -3.83 -16.51
CA GLY A 70 -2.86 -2.97 -16.33
C GLY A 70 -4.19 -3.63 -16.65
N LEU A 71 -4.19 -4.90 -17.08
CA LEU A 71 -5.42 -5.65 -17.38
C LEU A 71 -6.28 -5.82 -16.14
N THR A 72 -5.69 -6.21 -15.01
CA THR A 72 -6.38 -6.31 -13.72
C THR A 72 -6.94 -4.96 -13.26
N ALA A 73 -6.21 -3.86 -13.49
CA ALA A 73 -6.70 -2.53 -13.14
C ALA A 73 -7.90 -2.11 -13.99
N LEU A 74 -7.86 -2.37 -15.31
CA LEU A 74 -9.00 -2.12 -16.19
C LEU A 74 -10.20 -3.00 -15.84
N LEU A 75 -9.98 -4.27 -15.45
CA LEU A 75 -11.06 -5.13 -14.96
C LEU A 75 -11.70 -4.54 -13.71
N ALA A 76 -10.91 -4.14 -12.72
CA ALA A 76 -11.42 -3.59 -11.47
C ALA A 76 -12.22 -2.29 -11.67
N ASP A 77 -11.77 -1.43 -12.58
CA ASP A 77 -12.53 -0.24 -12.97
C ASP A 77 -13.85 -0.61 -13.68
N LEU A 78 -13.81 -1.64 -14.53
CA LEU A 78 -14.97 -2.06 -15.30
C LEU A 78 -16.02 -2.80 -14.45
N LEU A 79 -15.59 -3.52 -13.38
CA LEU A 79 -16.49 -4.13 -12.40
C LEU A 79 -17.47 -3.13 -11.77
N GLN A 80 -17.10 -1.86 -11.68
CA GLN A 80 -17.91 -0.79 -11.13
C GLN A 80 -18.88 -0.17 -12.17
N LYS A 81 -18.90 -0.70 -13.40
CA LYS A 81 -19.66 -0.15 -14.53
C LYS A 81 -20.93 -0.94 -14.86
N GLY A 82 -21.60 -1.41 -13.81
CA GLY A 82 -22.84 -2.16 -13.88
C GLY A 82 -22.66 -3.66 -13.69
N ALA A 83 -23.67 -4.27 -13.08
CA ALA A 83 -23.65 -5.69 -12.74
C ALA A 83 -25.09 -6.21 -12.56
N GLY A 84 -25.30 -7.51 -12.74
CA GLY A 84 -26.62 -8.10 -12.73
C GLY A 84 -27.51 -7.48 -13.80
N GLU A 85 -28.67 -6.97 -13.41
CA GLU A 85 -29.58 -6.24 -14.28
C GLU A 85 -29.40 -4.71 -14.29
N ARG A 86 -28.41 -4.20 -13.48
CA ARG A 86 -28.19 -2.76 -13.30
C ARG A 86 -27.18 -2.23 -14.31
N SER A 87 -27.56 -1.21 -15.06
CA SER A 87 -26.61 -0.41 -15.85
C SER A 87 -25.60 0.31 -14.93
N SER A 88 -24.55 0.91 -15.51
CA SER A 88 -23.59 1.72 -14.77
C SER A 88 -24.24 2.84 -13.94
N ALA A 89 -25.27 3.48 -14.49
CA ALA A 89 -26.02 4.53 -13.81
C ALA A 89 -26.91 3.97 -12.68
N ASP A 90 -27.65 2.89 -12.95
CA ASP A 90 -28.52 2.27 -11.95
C ASP A 90 -27.74 1.65 -10.80
N PHE A 91 -26.56 1.09 -11.09
CA PHE A 91 -25.65 0.56 -10.07
C PHE A 91 -25.12 1.68 -9.15
N ALA A 92 -24.70 2.80 -9.73
CA ALA A 92 -24.27 3.96 -8.96
C ALA A 92 -25.41 4.57 -8.13
N GLU A 93 -26.63 4.67 -8.70
CA GLU A 93 -27.82 5.17 -8.01
C GLU A 93 -28.23 4.25 -6.85
N ALA A 94 -28.17 2.92 -7.02
CA ALA A 94 -28.49 1.98 -5.95
C ALA A 94 -27.60 2.18 -4.73
N ILE A 95 -26.30 2.49 -4.91
CA ILE A 95 -25.36 2.81 -3.84
C ILE A 95 -25.70 4.19 -3.22
N ALA A 96 -25.88 5.20 -4.08
CA ALA A 96 -26.07 6.58 -3.65
C ALA A 96 -27.41 6.78 -2.89
N SER A 97 -28.48 6.11 -3.31
CA SER A 97 -29.82 6.24 -2.72
C SER A 97 -29.89 5.86 -1.24
N VAL A 98 -28.99 4.99 -0.78
CA VAL A 98 -28.88 4.56 0.63
C VAL A 98 -27.70 5.22 1.37
N GLY A 99 -26.98 6.14 0.71
CA GLY A 99 -25.76 6.75 1.27
C GLY A 99 -24.61 5.75 1.47
N GLY A 100 -24.65 4.63 0.76
CA GLY A 100 -23.63 3.60 0.77
C GLY A 100 -22.35 4.04 0.09
N LYS A 101 -21.27 3.30 0.33
CA LYS A 101 -19.99 3.43 -0.38
C LYS A 101 -19.57 2.06 -0.87
N LEU A 102 -19.16 1.99 -2.13
CA LEU A 102 -18.62 0.79 -2.73
C LEU A 102 -17.48 1.22 -3.68
N GLY A 103 -16.36 0.54 -3.63
CA GLY A 103 -15.23 0.83 -4.49
C GLY A 103 -14.30 -0.36 -4.63
N VAL A 104 -13.54 -0.37 -5.72
CA VAL A 104 -12.55 -1.41 -6.02
C VAL A 104 -11.17 -0.79 -6.12
N ALA A 105 -10.17 -1.45 -5.55
CA ALA A 105 -8.78 -1.09 -5.66
C ALA A 105 -7.95 -2.31 -6.10
N VAL A 106 -6.91 -2.07 -6.87
CA VAL A 106 -5.97 -3.11 -7.31
C VAL A 106 -4.61 -2.87 -6.68
N GLY A 107 -4.06 -3.92 -6.11
CA GLY A 107 -2.68 -4.00 -5.68
C GLY A 107 -1.87 -4.92 -6.57
N LEU A 108 -0.63 -5.14 -6.19
CA LEU A 108 0.22 -6.12 -6.87
C LEU A 108 -0.38 -7.53 -6.77
N GLU A 109 -0.87 -7.93 -5.60
CA GLU A 109 -1.21 -9.32 -5.28
C GLU A 109 -2.72 -9.57 -5.11
N SER A 110 -3.56 -8.55 -5.25
CA SER A 110 -5.01 -8.70 -5.05
C SER A 110 -5.83 -7.60 -5.70
N ILE A 111 -7.10 -7.92 -5.94
CA ILE A 111 -8.19 -6.98 -6.14
C ILE A 111 -8.93 -6.88 -4.81
N ALA A 112 -9.19 -5.68 -4.32
CA ALA A 112 -9.88 -5.44 -3.07
C ALA A 112 -11.15 -4.61 -3.30
N VAL A 113 -12.30 -5.18 -2.99
CA VAL A 113 -13.59 -4.49 -2.94
C VAL A 113 -13.83 -4.02 -1.53
N SER A 114 -14.23 -2.77 -1.36
CA SER A 114 -14.61 -2.18 -0.08
C SER A 114 -16.03 -1.69 -0.16
N ALA A 115 -16.87 -2.05 0.81
CA ALA A 115 -18.21 -1.51 0.92
C ALA A 115 -18.48 -1.05 2.36
N SER A 116 -19.29 0.01 2.51
CA SER A 116 -19.75 0.52 3.80
C SER A 116 -21.17 1.02 3.65
N PHE A 117 -22.09 0.41 4.40
CA PHE A 117 -23.53 0.65 4.36
C PHE A 117 -24.10 0.76 5.77
N MET A 118 -25.32 1.27 5.89
CA MET A 118 -26.06 1.13 7.15
C MET A 118 -26.51 -0.33 7.34
N ALA A 119 -26.62 -0.77 8.60
CA ALA A 119 -27.06 -2.13 8.95
C ALA A 119 -28.37 -2.55 8.26
N LYS A 120 -29.34 -1.64 8.17
CA LYS A 120 -30.64 -1.89 7.51
C LYS A 120 -30.53 -2.19 6.01
N ASP A 121 -29.42 -1.79 5.37
CA ASP A 121 -29.18 -1.95 3.94
C ASP A 121 -28.19 -3.11 3.65
N ALA A 122 -27.96 -3.99 4.63
CA ALA A 122 -27.03 -5.12 4.53
C ALA A 122 -27.33 -6.05 3.34
N ALA A 123 -28.59 -6.35 3.10
CA ALA A 123 -29.02 -7.19 1.98
C ALA A 123 -28.62 -6.58 0.63
N LEU A 124 -28.86 -5.29 0.45
CA LEU A 124 -28.45 -4.55 -0.76
C LEU A 124 -26.91 -4.54 -0.93
N MET A 125 -26.17 -4.39 0.17
CA MET A 125 -24.71 -4.45 0.13
C MET A 125 -24.20 -5.80 -0.38
N VAL A 126 -24.74 -6.91 0.16
CA VAL A 126 -24.38 -8.27 -0.28
C VAL A 126 -24.74 -8.48 -1.75
N GLU A 127 -25.93 -8.07 -2.16
CA GLU A 127 -26.40 -8.15 -3.55
C GLU A 127 -25.46 -7.39 -4.51
N LEU A 128 -25.18 -6.12 -4.24
CA LEU A 128 -24.32 -5.30 -5.11
C LEU A 128 -22.89 -5.83 -5.21
N VAL A 129 -22.32 -6.29 -4.09
CA VAL A 129 -20.97 -6.85 -4.10
C VAL A 129 -20.92 -8.19 -4.82
N SER A 130 -21.92 -9.05 -4.62
CA SER A 130 -22.00 -10.33 -5.32
C SER A 130 -22.26 -10.15 -6.81
N ASP A 131 -23.22 -9.30 -7.21
CA ASP A 131 -23.48 -9.01 -8.62
C ASP A 131 -22.22 -8.50 -9.32
N MET A 132 -21.52 -7.54 -8.70
CA MET A 132 -20.30 -6.98 -9.25
C MET A 132 -19.20 -8.04 -9.48
N LEU A 133 -19.06 -9.02 -8.60
CA LEU A 133 -18.04 -10.06 -8.71
C LEU A 133 -18.45 -11.24 -9.58
N LEU A 134 -19.74 -11.61 -9.59
CA LEU A 134 -20.26 -12.81 -10.25
C LEU A 134 -20.83 -12.54 -11.63
N THR A 135 -21.51 -11.43 -11.80
CA THR A 135 -22.29 -11.09 -13.01
C THR A 135 -22.02 -9.65 -13.49
N PRO A 136 -20.73 -9.21 -13.56
CA PRO A 136 -20.44 -7.88 -14.08
C PRO A 136 -20.84 -7.77 -15.56
N LEU A 137 -21.33 -6.62 -15.98
CA LEU A 137 -21.73 -6.40 -17.38
C LEU A 137 -20.54 -6.39 -18.34
N LEU A 138 -19.38 -5.95 -17.90
CA LEU A 138 -18.15 -5.87 -18.68
C LEU A 138 -18.37 -5.25 -20.06
N ASP A 139 -19.09 -4.14 -20.13
CA ASP A 139 -19.51 -3.49 -21.37
C ASP A 139 -18.29 -3.04 -22.22
N PRO A 140 -18.26 -3.36 -23.54
CA PRO A 140 -17.11 -3.04 -24.40
C PRO A 140 -16.92 -1.54 -24.66
N ARG A 141 -17.97 -0.71 -24.52
CA ARG A 141 -17.86 0.76 -24.68
C ARG A 141 -17.25 1.36 -23.42
N GLU A 142 -17.71 0.94 -22.24
CA GLU A 142 -17.12 1.33 -20.95
C GLU A 142 -15.63 0.91 -20.89
N PHE A 143 -15.30 -0.33 -21.32
CA PHE A 143 -13.92 -0.80 -21.43
C PHE A 143 -13.07 0.15 -22.28
N SER A 144 -13.53 0.51 -23.49
CA SER A 144 -12.78 1.39 -24.38
C SER A 144 -12.55 2.76 -23.77
N THR A 145 -13.58 3.32 -23.13
CA THR A 145 -13.53 4.61 -22.44
C THR A 145 -12.54 4.58 -21.27
N LEU A 146 -12.54 3.55 -20.44
CA LEU A 146 -11.64 3.39 -19.30
C LEU A 146 -10.20 3.21 -19.75
N ARG A 147 -9.94 2.36 -20.75
CA ARG A 147 -8.61 2.16 -21.30
C ARG A 147 -8.01 3.47 -21.85
N ASP A 148 -8.75 4.18 -22.66
CA ASP A 148 -8.30 5.42 -23.29
C ASP A 148 -8.10 6.52 -22.22
N ARG A 149 -8.96 6.57 -21.22
CA ARG A 149 -8.78 7.44 -20.03
C ARG A 149 -7.49 7.14 -19.30
N SER A 150 -7.19 5.85 -19.02
CA SER A 150 -5.98 5.44 -18.32
C SER A 150 -4.72 5.85 -19.09
N ILE A 151 -4.70 5.64 -20.41
CA ILE A 151 -3.60 6.10 -21.28
C ILE A 151 -3.45 7.62 -21.19
N ASN A 152 -4.54 8.36 -21.27
CA ASN A 152 -4.50 9.83 -21.22
C ASN A 152 -4.07 10.37 -19.84
N LEU A 153 -4.40 9.69 -18.75
CA LEU A 153 -3.91 10.03 -17.41
C LEU A 153 -2.38 9.90 -17.30
N ILE A 154 -1.79 8.83 -17.87
CA ILE A 154 -0.34 8.65 -17.91
C ILE A 154 0.30 9.79 -18.74
N LYS A 155 -0.24 10.11 -19.92
CA LYS A 155 0.24 11.22 -20.76
C LYS A 155 0.16 12.57 -20.04
N ALA A 156 -0.95 12.82 -19.36
CA ALA A 156 -1.14 14.04 -18.58
C ALA A 156 -0.14 14.14 -17.43
N ALA A 157 0.12 13.04 -16.71
CA ALA A 157 1.10 13.00 -15.64
C ALA A 157 2.52 13.32 -16.13
N LYS A 158 2.94 12.81 -17.31
CA LYS A 158 4.23 13.15 -17.92
C LYS A 158 4.38 14.65 -18.16
N GLY A 159 3.32 15.29 -18.59
CA GLY A 159 3.32 16.75 -18.86
C GLY A 159 3.30 17.60 -17.57
N SER A 160 2.39 17.31 -16.67
CA SER A 160 2.05 18.20 -15.55
C SER A 160 2.75 17.84 -14.24
N ASN A 161 2.83 16.55 -13.88
CA ASN A 161 3.43 16.09 -12.64
C ASN A 161 4.09 14.70 -12.79
N PRO A 162 5.27 14.62 -13.43
CA PRO A 162 5.95 13.36 -13.71
C PRO A 162 6.39 12.62 -12.43
N GLY A 163 6.51 13.30 -11.31
CA GLY A 163 6.79 12.69 -10.01
C GLY A 163 5.77 11.60 -9.60
N GLN A 164 4.52 11.68 -10.09
CA GLN A 164 3.51 10.65 -9.87
C GLN A 164 3.86 9.31 -10.54
N LEU A 165 4.72 9.30 -11.55
CA LEU A 165 5.13 8.11 -12.28
C LEU A 165 6.38 7.45 -11.67
N MET A 166 7.06 8.12 -10.73
CA MET A 166 8.28 7.62 -10.11
C MET A 166 8.14 6.21 -9.50
N PRO A 167 7.04 5.85 -8.79
CA PRO A 167 6.89 4.48 -8.30
C PRO A 167 6.91 3.43 -9.40
N SER A 168 6.30 3.71 -10.57
CA SER A 168 6.28 2.79 -11.71
C SER A 168 7.67 2.61 -12.32
N TYR A 169 8.43 3.70 -12.51
CA TYR A 169 9.82 3.62 -12.96
C TYR A 169 10.71 2.91 -11.94
N ALA A 170 10.54 3.21 -10.65
CA ALA A 170 11.32 2.61 -9.59
C ALA A 170 11.11 1.09 -9.51
N ASN A 171 9.88 0.65 -9.49
CA ASN A 171 9.58 -0.78 -9.47
C ASN A 171 10.05 -1.48 -10.75
N ALA A 172 9.82 -0.88 -11.91
CA ALA A 172 10.26 -1.44 -13.19
C ALA A 172 11.78 -1.66 -13.25
N PHE A 173 12.56 -0.69 -12.78
CA PHE A 173 14.02 -0.80 -12.80
C PHE A 173 14.57 -1.69 -11.68
N LEU A 174 13.99 -1.61 -10.48
CA LEU A 174 14.43 -2.41 -9.34
C LEU A 174 14.18 -3.90 -9.57
N PHE A 175 12.94 -4.25 -9.92
CA PHE A 175 12.50 -5.64 -10.01
C PHE A 175 12.69 -6.26 -11.41
N GLY A 176 12.96 -5.46 -12.44
CA GLY A 176 13.21 -5.94 -13.81
C GLY A 176 12.06 -6.83 -14.31
N ASN A 177 12.39 -8.09 -14.64
CA ASN A 177 11.41 -9.05 -15.15
C ASN A 177 10.55 -9.72 -14.08
N HIS A 178 10.83 -9.50 -12.79
CA HIS A 178 9.98 -10.00 -11.71
C HIS A 178 8.60 -9.31 -11.77
N PRO A 179 7.47 -10.00 -11.51
CA PRO A 179 6.13 -9.41 -11.61
C PRO A 179 5.90 -8.14 -10.77
N TYR A 180 6.67 -7.91 -9.71
CA TYR A 180 6.62 -6.65 -8.94
C TYR A 180 7.17 -5.44 -9.72
N GLY A 181 7.92 -5.65 -10.79
CA GLY A 181 8.35 -4.60 -11.72
C GLY A 181 7.23 -4.11 -12.65
N ASN A 182 6.13 -4.82 -12.74
CA ASN A 182 5.03 -4.44 -13.61
C ASN A 182 4.21 -3.30 -12.99
N PRO A 183 3.92 -2.24 -13.76
CA PRO A 183 3.08 -1.16 -13.27
C PRO A 183 1.64 -1.65 -13.08
N VAL A 184 1.09 -1.52 -11.88
CA VAL A 184 -0.28 -1.96 -11.54
C VAL A 184 -1.31 -1.36 -12.50
N GLY A 185 -1.20 -0.06 -12.80
CA GLY A 185 -2.09 0.63 -13.75
C GLY A 185 -1.71 0.47 -15.22
N GLY A 186 -0.70 -0.35 -15.53
CA GLY A 186 -0.19 -0.49 -16.89
C GLY A 186 0.67 0.68 -17.36
N SER A 187 1.12 0.60 -18.60
CA SER A 187 1.81 1.64 -19.34
C SER A 187 1.03 2.01 -20.60
N GLU A 188 1.35 3.12 -21.25
CA GLU A 188 0.67 3.48 -22.51
C GLU A 188 0.72 2.34 -23.53
N SER A 189 1.89 1.70 -23.67
CA SER A 189 2.08 0.61 -24.63
C SER A 189 1.38 -0.69 -24.22
N SER A 190 1.35 -1.04 -22.94
CA SER A 190 0.66 -2.27 -22.47
C SER A 190 -0.85 -2.11 -22.55
N LEU A 191 -1.39 -0.96 -22.09
CA LEU A 191 -2.81 -0.64 -22.15
C LEU A 191 -3.35 -0.63 -23.58
N ALA A 192 -2.59 -0.05 -24.54
CA ALA A 192 -2.98 -0.02 -25.94
C ALA A 192 -3.11 -1.42 -26.60
N ARG A 193 -2.46 -2.45 -26.03
CA ARG A 193 -2.52 -3.84 -26.52
C ARG A 193 -3.66 -4.64 -25.91
N ILE A 194 -4.25 -4.15 -24.81
CA ILE A 194 -5.34 -4.85 -24.14
C ILE A 194 -6.62 -4.68 -24.95
N THR A 195 -7.23 -5.80 -25.30
CA THR A 195 -8.54 -5.86 -25.96
C THR A 195 -9.62 -6.21 -24.96
N HIS A 196 -10.88 -5.91 -25.28
CA HIS A 196 -12.03 -6.36 -24.50
C HIS A 196 -12.08 -7.88 -24.36
N GLY A 197 -11.72 -8.63 -25.44
CA GLY A 197 -11.62 -10.09 -25.40
C GLY A 197 -10.60 -10.62 -24.39
N ASP A 198 -9.47 -9.92 -24.23
CA ASP A 198 -8.48 -10.27 -23.21
C ASP A 198 -9.03 -10.11 -21.80
N LEU A 199 -9.81 -9.04 -21.58
CA LEU A 199 -10.41 -8.78 -20.27
C LEU A 199 -11.47 -9.83 -19.93
N ILE A 200 -12.31 -10.23 -20.87
CA ILE A 200 -13.31 -11.31 -20.69
C ILE A 200 -12.59 -12.63 -20.39
N ALA A 201 -11.56 -12.98 -21.16
CA ALA A 201 -10.78 -14.20 -20.93
C ALA A 201 -10.09 -14.18 -19.55
N TYR A 202 -9.50 -13.05 -19.16
CA TYR A 202 -8.89 -12.89 -17.85
C TYR A 202 -9.89 -13.06 -16.72
N TYR A 203 -11.04 -12.40 -16.80
CA TYR A 203 -12.12 -12.56 -15.82
C TYR A 203 -12.56 -14.03 -15.71
N ALA A 204 -12.76 -14.69 -16.84
CA ALA A 204 -13.16 -16.10 -16.87
C ALA A 204 -12.12 -17.03 -16.25
N ASN A 205 -10.84 -16.82 -16.52
CA ASN A 205 -9.76 -17.72 -16.12
C ASN A 205 -9.23 -17.43 -14.71
N MET A 206 -9.14 -16.13 -14.35
CA MET A 206 -8.37 -15.69 -13.18
C MET A 206 -9.24 -15.31 -11.99
N ILE A 207 -10.54 -15.05 -12.16
CA ILE A 207 -11.43 -14.63 -11.08
C ILE A 207 -12.34 -15.79 -10.69
N GLY A 208 -12.32 -16.19 -9.41
CA GLY A 208 -13.11 -17.33 -8.92
C GLY A 208 -13.16 -17.42 -7.40
N SER A 209 -14.01 -18.34 -6.93
CA SER A 209 -14.33 -18.52 -5.51
C SER A 209 -13.13 -18.95 -4.66
N ASP A 210 -12.25 -19.79 -5.20
CA ASP A 210 -11.04 -20.29 -4.54
C ASP A 210 -10.01 -19.21 -4.19
N ARG A 211 -10.22 -18.00 -4.70
CA ARG A 211 -9.40 -16.79 -4.44
C ARG A 211 -10.11 -15.74 -3.60
N LEU A 212 -11.40 -15.98 -3.31
CA LEU A 212 -12.24 -15.01 -2.63
C LEU A 212 -12.13 -15.12 -1.12
N ILE A 213 -11.88 -14.00 -0.49
CA ILE A 213 -11.99 -13.80 0.96
C ILE A 213 -13.00 -12.66 1.16
N VAL A 214 -14.10 -12.91 1.87
CA VAL A 214 -15.07 -11.87 2.24
C VAL A 214 -15.03 -11.69 3.75
N SER A 215 -14.64 -10.53 4.20
CA SER A 215 -14.73 -10.15 5.61
C SER A 215 -15.80 -9.10 5.81
N VAL A 216 -16.65 -9.31 6.79
CA VAL A 216 -17.71 -8.36 7.19
C VAL A 216 -17.56 -8.07 8.67
N SER A 217 -17.59 -6.79 9.02
CA SER A 217 -17.61 -6.33 10.42
C SER A 217 -18.73 -5.32 10.62
N GLY A 218 -19.32 -5.29 11.81
CA GLY A 218 -20.33 -4.30 12.20
C GLY A 218 -21.65 -4.88 12.67
N ASP A 219 -22.72 -4.12 12.48
CA ASP A 219 -24.05 -4.38 13.06
C ASP A 219 -24.87 -5.36 12.21
N PHE A 220 -24.72 -6.65 12.51
CA PHE A 220 -25.48 -7.74 11.90
C PHE A 220 -25.46 -8.97 12.81
N GLU A 221 -26.42 -9.88 12.59
CA GLU A 221 -26.43 -11.21 13.24
C GLU A 221 -25.58 -12.20 12.42
N VAL A 222 -24.57 -12.85 13.03
CA VAL A 222 -23.68 -13.78 12.33
C VAL A 222 -24.39 -14.87 11.54
N PRO A 223 -25.43 -15.58 12.09
CA PRO A 223 -26.12 -16.61 11.33
C PRO A 223 -26.77 -16.09 10.04
N ALA A 224 -27.41 -14.92 10.11
CA ALA A 224 -28.10 -14.32 8.96
C ALA A 224 -27.11 -13.85 7.88
N MET A 225 -26.01 -13.19 8.28
CA MET A 225 -24.97 -12.74 7.35
C MET A 225 -24.26 -13.93 6.68
N LYS A 226 -23.96 -14.98 7.45
CA LYS A 226 -23.38 -16.22 6.95
C LYS A 226 -24.27 -16.88 5.90
N GLU A 227 -25.58 -16.98 6.17
CA GLU A 227 -26.56 -17.52 5.22
C GLU A 227 -26.59 -16.68 3.93
N ALA A 228 -26.68 -15.34 4.05
CA ALA A 228 -26.72 -14.43 2.92
C ALA A 228 -25.44 -14.53 2.03
N LEU A 229 -24.26 -14.53 2.65
CA LEU A 229 -23.00 -14.66 1.91
C LEU A 229 -22.81 -16.07 1.31
N THR A 230 -23.26 -17.12 2.01
CA THR A 230 -23.21 -18.48 1.49
C THR A 230 -24.15 -18.62 0.30
N ALA A 231 -25.35 -18.04 0.35
CA ALA A 231 -26.28 -18.04 -0.78
C ALA A 231 -25.71 -17.28 -1.98
N ALA A 232 -25.05 -16.14 -1.73
CA ALA A 232 -24.45 -15.30 -2.76
C ALA A 232 -23.24 -15.94 -3.45
N PHE A 233 -22.30 -16.49 -2.67
CA PHE A 233 -20.99 -16.91 -3.18
C PHE A 233 -20.79 -18.44 -3.22
N GLY A 234 -21.63 -19.23 -2.55
CA GLY A 234 -21.40 -20.67 -2.38
C GLY A 234 -21.46 -21.48 -3.67
N ASN A 235 -22.16 -21.01 -4.69
CA ASN A 235 -22.24 -21.64 -6.01
C ASN A 235 -21.30 -21.03 -7.06
N TRP A 236 -20.47 -20.04 -6.66
CA TRP A 236 -19.52 -19.44 -7.58
C TRP A 236 -18.42 -20.42 -7.94
N ARG A 237 -18.11 -20.52 -9.23
CA ARG A 237 -17.07 -21.41 -9.73
C ARG A 237 -15.68 -21.01 -9.23
N PRO A 238 -14.76 -21.95 -9.06
CA PRO A 238 -13.35 -21.61 -8.84
C PRO A 238 -12.75 -20.99 -10.11
N ALA A 239 -11.58 -20.36 -9.98
CA ALA A 239 -10.80 -19.91 -11.12
C ALA A 239 -10.37 -21.08 -12.00
N MET A 240 -10.25 -20.84 -13.31
CA MET A 240 -9.89 -21.92 -14.27
C MET A 240 -8.39 -22.16 -14.36
N GLU A 241 -7.58 -21.14 -14.08
CA GLU A 241 -6.12 -21.22 -14.10
C GLU A 241 -5.55 -21.00 -12.70
N PRO A 242 -4.49 -21.68 -12.27
CA PRO A 242 -3.85 -21.46 -10.99
C PRO A 242 -3.14 -20.10 -10.94
N LEU A 243 -2.97 -19.53 -9.75
CA LEU A 243 -2.04 -18.42 -9.57
C LEU A 243 -0.61 -18.92 -9.72
N GLN A 244 0.19 -18.16 -10.45
CA GLN A 244 1.61 -18.44 -10.58
C GLN A 244 2.29 -18.18 -9.22
N GLU A 245 3.14 -19.10 -8.80
CA GLU A 245 4.01 -18.89 -7.65
C GLU A 245 5.06 -17.81 -8.00
N LEU A 246 5.24 -16.86 -7.08
CA LEU A 246 6.19 -15.78 -7.27
C LEU A 246 7.55 -16.19 -6.72
N GLU A 247 8.58 -16.04 -7.53
CA GLU A 247 9.96 -16.17 -7.10
C GLU A 247 10.34 -15.06 -6.11
N VAL A 248 11.43 -15.25 -5.37
CA VAL A 248 11.99 -14.20 -4.52
C VAL A 248 12.72 -13.21 -5.40
N PRO A 249 12.39 -11.90 -5.36
CA PRO A 249 13.11 -10.90 -6.15
C PRO A 249 14.55 -10.76 -5.64
N LEU A 250 15.48 -10.59 -6.59
CA LEU A 250 16.89 -10.41 -6.27
C LEU A 250 17.18 -8.95 -5.95
N SER A 251 17.92 -8.73 -4.85
CA SER A 251 18.51 -7.44 -4.54
C SER A 251 19.57 -7.06 -5.57
N ALA A 252 19.72 -5.77 -5.84
CA ALA A 252 20.88 -5.28 -6.58
C ALA A 252 22.16 -5.51 -5.75
N ASP A 253 23.17 -6.05 -6.39
CA ASP A 253 24.50 -6.34 -5.82
C ASP A 253 25.54 -5.26 -6.14
N SER A 254 25.12 -4.25 -6.90
CA SER A 254 25.96 -3.12 -7.29
C SER A 254 25.10 -1.89 -7.57
N SER A 255 25.67 -0.71 -7.28
CA SER A 255 24.98 0.56 -7.50
C SER A 255 24.78 0.83 -8.98
N ARG A 256 23.58 1.31 -9.35
CA ARG A 256 23.20 1.63 -10.72
C ARG A 256 22.19 2.77 -10.77
N VAL A 257 22.19 3.52 -11.86
CA VAL A 257 21.35 4.70 -12.06
C VAL A 257 20.39 4.46 -13.21
N PHE A 258 19.11 4.72 -12.96
CA PHE A 258 18.07 4.83 -13.98
C PHE A 258 17.72 6.29 -14.17
N LEU A 259 18.13 6.87 -15.29
CA LEU A 259 17.90 8.27 -15.61
C LEU A 259 16.73 8.38 -16.59
N ILE A 260 15.66 9.06 -16.17
CA ILE A 260 14.49 9.35 -16.99
C ILE A 260 14.60 10.81 -17.45
N ASP A 261 14.88 11.00 -18.73
CA ASP A 261 15.08 12.32 -19.33
C ASP A 261 13.76 13.06 -19.56
N LYS A 262 13.65 14.22 -18.94
CA LYS A 262 12.61 15.22 -19.19
C LYS A 262 13.28 16.56 -19.57
N PRO A 263 13.49 16.86 -20.86
CA PRO A 263 14.11 18.11 -21.29
C PRO A 263 13.39 19.35 -20.73
N GLY A 264 14.14 20.31 -20.23
CA GLY A 264 13.62 21.53 -19.65
C GLY A 264 13.01 21.36 -18.24
N ALA A 265 13.22 20.23 -17.57
CA ALA A 265 12.77 20.04 -16.21
C ALA A 265 13.52 20.98 -15.25
N THR A 266 12.77 21.76 -14.46
CA THR A 266 13.32 22.64 -13.41
C THR A 266 13.51 21.93 -12.08
N GLN A 267 12.97 20.72 -11.95
CA GLN A 267 13.07 19.87 -10.77
C GLN A 267 13.56 18.48 -11.15
N THR A 268 14.35 17.89 -10.27
CA THR A 268 14.76 16.49 -10.31
C THR A 268 14.04 15.72 -9.20
N TYR A 269 13.31 14.67 -9.58
CA TYR A 269 12.71 13.70 -8.67
C TYR A 269 13.67 12.51 -8.53
N PHE A 270 13.83 11.98 -7.33
CA PHE A 270 14.70 10.83 -7.12
C PHE A 270 14.18 9.83 -6.10
N TYR A 271 14.46 8.56 -6.38
CA TYR A 271 14.31 7.44 -5.46
C TYR A 271 15.67 6.76 -5.30
N ILE A 272 16.05 6.42 -4.07
CA ILE A 272 17.30 5.72 -3.74
C ILE A 272 16.94 4.55 -2.84
N GLY A 273 17.32 3.33 -3.21
CA GLY A 273 16.99 2.17 -2.38
C GLY A 273 17.36 0.84 -3.02
N ASN A 274 16.74 -0.22 -2.52
CA ASN A 274 16.91 -1.58 -3.03
C ASN A 274 15.67 -2.45 -2.69
N VAL A 275 15.73 -3.74 -3.01
CA VAL A 275 14.79 -4.74 -2.50
C VAL A 275 14.85 -4.74 -0.97
N GLY A 276 13.69 -4.72 -0.34
CA GLY A 276 13.53 -4.74 1.11
C GLY A 276 13.18 -6.14 1.62
N VAL A 277 12.13 -6.24 2.44
CA VAL A 277 11.72 -7.48 3.09
C VAL A 277 10.27 -7.86 2.77
N ALA A 278 9.94 -9.13 2.98
CA ALA A 278 8.58 -9.64 2.85
C ALA A 278 7.70 -9.20 4.03
N ARG A 279 6.38 -9.35 3.88
CA ARG A 279 5.40 -9.07 4.93
C ARG A 279 5.57 -9.96 6.16
N SER A 280 6.05 -11.19 5.96
CA SER A 280 6.34 -12.16 7.01
C SER A 280 7.62 -11.90 7.79
N PHE A 281 8.36 -10.81 7.48
CA PHE A 281 9.60 -10.48 8.18
C PHE A 281 9.36 -10.28 9.68
N SER A 282 10.10 -11.02 10.51
CA SER A 282 9.94 -11.06 11.97
C SER A 282 10.33 -9.75 12.66
N GLY A 283 11.31 -9.00 12.12
CA GLY A 283 11.76 -7.69 12.62
C GLY A 283 10.86 -6.51 12.23
N ARG A 284 9.56 -6.75 12.08
CA ARG A 284 8.60 -5.73 11.61
C ARG A 284 8.52 -4.52 12.55
N ALA A 285 8.45 -4.74 13.85
CA ALA A 285 8.31 -3.66 14.83
C ALA A 285 9.55 -2.77 14.85
N GLU A 286 10.72 -3.38 14.89
CA GLU A 286 12.01 -2.71 14.82
C GLU A 286 12.15 -1.90 13.52
N LEU A 287 11.74 -2.49 12.41
CA LEU A 287 11.77 -1.82 11.10
C LEU A 287 10.81 -0.62 11.05
N ASP A 288 9.62 -0.74 11.60
CA ASP A 288 8.66 0.36 11.64
C ASP A 288 9.15 1.50 12.54
N LEU A 289 9.84 1.19 13.66
CA LEU A 289 10.50 2.18 14.51
C LEU A 289 11.64 2.87 13.77
N ALA A 290 12.55 2.10 13.18
CA ALA A 290 13.67 2.62 12.40
C ALA A 290 13.20 3.52 11.27
N ASN A 291 12.25 3.07 10.47
CA ASN A 291 11.72 3.83 9.34
C ASN A 291 11.00 5.11 9.79
N THR A 292 10.29 5.07 10.92
CA THR A 292 9.64 6.25 11.50
C THR A 292 10.65 7.35 11.83
N VAL A 293 11.79 7.00 12.42
CA VAL A 293 12.87 7.96 12.70
C VAL A 293 13.54 8.41 11.40
N PHE A 294 13.83 7.47 10.50
CA PHE A 294 14.60 7.75 9.29
C PHE A 294 13.85 8.65 8.31
N GLY A 295 12.60 8.28 7.92
CA GLY A 295 11.85 9.00 6.91
C GLY A 295 10.33 8.89 7.00
N GLY A 296 9.79 8.25 8.04
CA GLY A 296 8.37 7.93 8.16
C GLY A 296 7.50 9.02 8.80
N ARG A 297 8.09 10.11 9.33
CA ARG A 297 7.37 11.22 9.97
C ARG A 297 7.96 12.58 9.59
N PHE A 298 7.21 13.65 9.87
CA PHE A 298 7.63 15.02 9.56
C PHE A 298 8.92 15.47 10.25
N THR A 299 9.19 14.96 11.45
CA THR A 299 10.42 15.23 12.21
C THR A 299 11.50 14.16 12.00
N SER A 300 11.43 13.43 10.89
CA SER A 300 12.41 12.38 10.55
C SER A 300 13.79 12.94 10.19
N MET A 301 14.79 12.05 10.17
CA MET A 301 16.16 12.39 9.78
C MET A 301 16.21 13.00 8.37
N LEU A 302 15.55 12.36 7.38
CA LEU A 302 15.53 12.84 5.99
C LEU A 302 14.89 14.22 5.87
N VAL A 303 13.73 14.44 6.51
CA VAL A 303 13.07 15.76 6.48
C VAL A 303 13.93 16.83 7.15
N THR A 304 14.53 16.49 8.28
CA THR A 304 15.42 17.42 9.02
C THR A 304 16.62 17.84 8.17
N GLU A 305 17.29 16.91 7.52
CA GLU A 305 18.50 17.21 6.73
C GLU A 305 18.18 17.87 5.39
N LEU A 306 17.25 17.30 4.60
CA LEU A 306 16.94 17.79 3.24
C LEU A 306 16.07 19.03 3.23
N ARG A 307 15.17 19.18 4.20
CA ARG A 307 14.24 20.33 4.24
C ARG A 307 14.69 21.40 5.24
N THR A 308 14.81 21.02 6.52
CA THR A 308 14.94 22.01 7.59
C THR A 308 16.33 22.64 7.63
N LYS A 309 17.40 21.84 7.47
CA LYS A 309 18.78 22.30 7.57
C LYS A 309 19.32 22.81 6.24
N SER A 310 19.14 22.05 5.15
CA SER A 310 19.73 22.41 3.85
C SER A 310 18.81 23.21 2.93
N GLY A 311 17.49 23.14 3.13
CA GLY A 311 16.52 23.81 2.25
C GLY A 311 16.47 23.21 0.83
N LEU A 312 17.07 22.06 0.60
CA LEU A 312 17.20 21.43 -0.73
C LEU A 312 15.90 20.81 -1.23
N SER A 313 15.01 20.42 -0.34
CA SER A 313 13.73 19.81 -0.71
C SER A 313 12.59 20.24 0.21
N TYR A 314 11.39 20.33 -0.36
CA TYR A 314 10.17 20.56 0.43
C TYR A 314 9.66 19.27 1.09
N SER A 315 9.97 18.10 0.54
CA SER A 315 9.49 16.81 1.05
C SER A 315 10.53 15.72 0.85
N ALA A 316 10.79 14.97 1.89
CA ALA A 316 11.61 13.77 1.86
C ALA A 316 10.98 12.70 2.73
N SER A 317 11.03 11.45 2.30
CA SER A 317 10.51 10.32 3.10
C SER A 317 11.23 9.02 2.76
N SER A 318 11.13 8.04 3.65
CA SER A 318 11.48 6.65 3.41
C SER A 318 10.22 5.82 3.33
N ARG A 319 10.08 5.02 2.28
CA ARG A 319 8.93 4.15 2.04
C ARG A 319 9.36 2.71 1.98
N LEU A 320 8.58 1.89 2.66
CA LEU A 320 8.71 0.44 2.68
C LEU A 320 7.48 -0.16 2.00
N SER A 321 7.69 -1.03 1.02
CA SER A 321 6.66 -1.96 0.56
C SER A 321 6.97 -3.35 1.07
N ARG A 322 5.96 -4.04 1.59
CA ARG A 322 6.06 -5.42 2.09
C ARG A 322 4.94 -6.23 1.47
N ASN A 323 5.29 -7.14 0.59
CA ASN A 323 4.38 -8.03 -0.13
C ASN A 323 4.56 -9.47 0.37
N ALA A 324 3.93 -10.45 -0.25
CA ALA A 324 4.17 -11.86 0.05
C ALA A 324 5.64 -12.23 -0.15
N GLN A 325 6.25 -11.75 -1.23
CA GLN A 325 7.70 -11.74 -1.44
C GLN A 325 8.30 -10.39 -1.02
N PRO A 326 9.63 -10.27 -0.87
CA PRO A 326 10.29 -9.02 -0.53
C PRO A 326 9.86 -7.85 -1.43
N GLY A 327 9.43 -6.76 -0.81
CA GLY A 327 9.08 -5.53 -1.50
C GLY A 327 10.29 -4.63 -1.70
N SER A 328 10.15 -3.33 -1.51
CA SER A 328 11.22 -2.35 -1.69
C SER A 328 11.39 -1.44 -0.49
N VAL A 329 12.59 -0.92 -0.31
CA VAL A 329 12.91 0.19 0.58
C VAL A 329 13.47 1.33 -0.27
N PHE A 330 12.82 2.51 -0.21
CA PHE A 330 13.23 3.69 -0.98
C PHE A 330 13.21 4.96 -0.13
N ILE A 331 14.29 5.74 -0.22
CA ILE A 331 14.25 7.18 0.03
C ILE A 331 13.62 7.82 -1.20
N ASN A 332 12.66 8.71 -1.02
CA ASN A 332 12.08 9.48 -2.11
C ASN A 332 12.03 10.97 -1.76
N SER A 333 12.42 11.79 -2.74
CA SER A 333 12.44 13.24 -2.63
C SER A 333 12.47 13.89 -4.01
N PHE A 334 12.51 15.20 -4.03
CA PHE A 334 12.74 16.02 -5.22
C PHE A 334 13.48 17.30 -4.83
N THR A 335 14.15 17.92 -5.79
CA THR A 335 14.91 19.14 -5.60
C THR A 335 14.90 19.99 -6.86
N GLU A 336 15.41 21.20 -6.83
CA GLU A 336 15.72 21.97 -8.05
C GLU A 336 16.79 21.24 -8.85
N THR A 337 16.74 21.30 -10.20
CA THR A 337 17.70 20.64 -11.08
C THR A 337 19.14 21.02 -10.77
N SER A 338 19.40 22.28 -10.43
CA SER A 338 20.73 22.80 -10.08
C SER A 338 21.31 22.25 -8.79
N THR A 339 20.48 21.66 -7.91
CA THR A 339 20.88 21.14 -6.60
C THR A 339 20.78 19.62 -6.50
N THR A 340 20.67 18.92 -7.65
CA THR A 340 20.44 17.46 -7.72
C THR A 340 21.49 16.68 -6.92
N THR A 341 22.77 16.86 -7.19
CA THR A 341 23.85 16.14 -6.47
C THR A 341 23.89 16.49 -4.99
N ALA A 342 23.72 17.77 -4.65
CA ALA A 342 23.70 18.18 -3.24
C ALA A 342 22.58 17.48 -2.45
N ALA A 343 21.38 17.32 -3.06
CA ALA A 343 20.27 16.63 -2.43
C ALA A 343 20.50 15.11 -2.34
N LEU A 344 21.07 14.49 -3.38
CA LEU A 344 21.45 13.08 -3.35
C LEU A 344 22.50 12.81 -2.28
N ASP A 345 23.57 13.62 -2.20
CA ASP A 345 24.64 13.48 -1.22
C ASP A 345 24.14 13.62 0.23
N VAL A 346 23.24 14.59 0.49
CA VAL A 346 22.60 14.74 1.81
C VAL A 346 21.73 13.53 2.14
N ALA A 347 20.99 12.97 1.18
CA ALA A 347 20.19 11.77 1.39
C ALA A 347 21.07 10.56 1.72
N LEU A 348 22.18 10.39 0.98
CA LEU A 348 23.16 9.32 1.20
C LEU A 348 23.89 9.46 2.55
N ALA A 349 24.34 10.66 2.89
CA ALA A 349 24.96 10.93 4.19
C ALA A 349 23.99 10.62 5.34
N THR A 350 22.68 10.87 5.14
CA THR A 350 21.66 10.56 6.14
C THR A 350 21.42 9.05 6.25
N LEU A 351 21.44 8.32 5.14
CA LEU A 351 21.36 6.85 5.13
C LEU A 351 22.59 6.22 5.80
N ASN A 352 23.80 6.68 5.46
CA ASN A 352 25.04 6.20 6.07
C ASN A 352 25.02 6.45 7.58
N ARG A 353 24.59 7.64 8.03
CA ARG A 353 24.44 7.92 9.46
C ARG A 353 23.46 6.98 10.16
N LEU A 354 22.34 6.60 9.52
CA LEU A 354 21.41 5.61 10.06
C LEU A 354 22.11 4.25 10.24
N ARG A 355 22.88 3.81 9.25
CA ARG A 355 23.58 2.52 9.25
C ARG A 355 24.75 2.49 10.23
N ASP A 356 25.60 3.52 10.21
CA ASP A 356 26.86 3.54 10.97
C ASP A 356 26.66 3.88 12.44
N SER A 357 25.74 4.80 12.74
CA SER A 357 25.51 5.31 14.10
C SER A 357 24.29 4.69 14.77
N GLY A 358 23.37 4.06 13.99
CA GLY A 358 22.12 3.54 14.50
C GLY A 358 21.18 4.62 15.05
N LEU A 359 20.33 4.22 15.96
CA LEU A 359 19.38 5.09 16.67
C LEU A 359 19.66 5.04 18.17
N ASP A 360 19.62 6.18 18.83
CA ASP A 360 19.70 6.26 20.28
C ASP A 360 18.34 5.98 20.97
N GLU A 361 18.38 5.74 22.29
CA GLU A 361 17.19 5.47 23.11
C GLU A 361 16.12 6.56 23.02
N ALA A 362 16.50 7.84 22.91
CA ALA A 362 15.57 8.93 22.84
C ALA A 362 14.81 8.96 21.50
N MET A 363 15.52 8.67 20.40
CA MET A 363 14.93 8.53 19.06
C MET A 363 13.94 7.36 19.03
N ILE A 364 14.33 6.21 19.61
CA ILE A 364 13.51 5.00 19.68
C ILE A 364 12.27 5.26 20.55
N ALA A 365 12.42 5.82 21.73
CA ALA A 365 11.29 6.15 22.59
C ALA A 365 10.31 7.12 21.91
N SER A 366 10.82 8.14 21.22
CA SER A 366 10.01 9.09 20.46
C SER A 366 9.25 8.42 19.30
N SER A 367 9.90 7.49 18.56
CA SER A 367 9.23 6.76 17.47
C SER A 367 8.22 5.75 17.98
N ARG A 368 8.54 5.06 19.08
CA ARG A 368 7.62 4.14 19.76
C ARG A 368 6.34 4.85 20.17
N ASN A 369 6.44 5.99 20.85
CA ASN A 369 5.27 6.79 21.24
C ASN A 369 4.44 7.21 20.02
N TYR A 370 5.11 7.61 18.94
CA TYR A 370 4.43 8.01 17.70
C TYR A 370 3.68 6.83 17.05
N VAL A 371 4.34 5.68 16.89
CA VAL A 371 3.74 4.48 16.26
C VAL A 371 2.62 3.93 17.12
N MET A 372 2.84 3.77 18.43
CA MET A 372 1.83 3.29 19.37
C MET A 372 0.61 4.22 19.45
N GLY A 373 0.81 5.54 19.41
CA GLY A 373 -0.29 6.51 19.40
C GLY A 373 -1.14 6.47 18.14
N GLN A 374 -0.59 6.05 17.00
CA GLN A 374 -1.33 5.96 15.74
C GLN A 374 -1.89 4.55 15.46
N PHE A 375 -1.41 3.53 16.14
CA PHE A 375 -1.80 2.17 15.85
C PHE A 375 -3.29 1.90 16.12
N PRO A 376 -3.89 2.29 17.27
CA PRO A 376 -5.31 2.05 17.55
C PRO A 376 -6.26 2.69 16.53
N THR A 377 -5.93 3.86 15.99
CA THR A 377 -6.79 4.58 15.05
C THR A 377 -7.04 3.83 13.72
N ARG A 378 -6.29 2.76 13.49
CA ARG A 378 -6.45 1.88 12.31
C ARG A 378 -7.56 0.85 12.47
N PHE A 379 -8.16 0.73 13.66
CA PHE A 379 -9.13 -0.32 14.03
C PHE A 379 -10.47 0.25 14.52
N GLU A 380 -10.73 1.53 14.31
CA GLU A 380 -11.87 2.25 14.86
C GLU A 380 -13.20 1.99 14.13
N THR A 381 -13.14 1.63 12.85
CA THR A 381 -14.35 1.48 12.03
C THR A 381 -14.56 0.04 11.57
N ALA A 382 -15.83 -0.34 11.36
CA ALA A 382 -16.20 -1.63 10.81
C ALA A 382 -15.45 -1.95 9.49
N GLY A 383 -15.33 -0.97 8.59
CA GLY A 383 -14.59 -1.13 7.34
C GLY A 383 -13.08 -1.37 7.52
N GLN A 384 -12.46 -0.75 8.53
CA GLN A 384 -11.06 -0.99 8.88
C GLN A 384 -10.86 -2.40 9.46
N LEU A 385 -11.72 -2.82 10.39
CA LEU A 385 -11.69 -4.18 10.95
C LEU A 385 -11.87 -5.25 9.86
N ALA A 386 -12.90 -5.10 9.00
CA ALA A 386 -13.10 -5.99 7.86
C ALA A 386 -11.86 -6.03 6.96
N GLY A 387 -11.20 -4.88 6.73
CA GLY A 387 -9.97 -4.77 5.96
C GLY A 387 -8.80 -5.54 6.59
N HIS A 388 -8.63 -5.43 7.91
CA HIS A 388 -7.57 -6.14 8.62
C HIS A 388 -7.78 -7.66 8.61
N PHE A 389 -8.98 -8.15 8.93
CA PHE A 389 -9.29 -9.57 8.87
C PHE A 389 -9.05 -10.16 7.47
N ALA A 390 -9.57 -9.50 6.44
CA ALA A 390 -9.36 -9.95 5.06
C ALA A 390 -7.87 -9.93 4.67
N SER A 391 -7.11 -8.92 5.11
CA SER A 391 -5.67 -8.83 4.83
C SER A 391 -4.85 -9.89 5.54
N LEU A 392 -5.16 -10.22 6.79
CA LEU A 392 -4.51 -11.32 7.52
C LEU A 392 -4.71 -12.64 6.78
N GLU A 393 -5.95 -12.98 6.47
CA GLU A 393 -6.31 -14.20 5.74
C GLU A 393 -5.62 -14.26 4.35
N ALA A 394 -5.65 -13.16 3.60
CA ALA A 394 -5.04 -13.10 2.26
C ALA A 394 -3.53 -13.37 2.29
N ASN A 395 -2.85 -13.00 3.38
CA ASN A 395 -1.40 -13.16 3.55
C ASN A 395 -1.02 -14.38 4.40
N GLY A 396 -1.96 -15.24 4.79
CA GLY A 396 -1.70 -16.40 5.64
C GLY A 396 -1.18 -16.04 7.04
N LEU A 397 -1.60 -14.88 7.56
CA LEU A 397 -1.23 -14.36 8.88
C LEU A 397 -2.41 -14.57 9.84
N ASP A 398 -2.11 -14.79 11.11
CA ASP A 398 -3.11 -14.86 12.17
C ASP A 398 -3.23 -13.54 12.97
N SER A 399 -4.10 -13.52 13.96
CA SER A 399 -4.35 -12.34 14.78
C SER A 399 -3.15 -11.88 15.60
N SER A 400 -2.15 -12.74 15.87
CA SER A 400 -0.94 -12.36 16.61
C SER A 400 -0.16 -11.28 15.88
N TYR A 401 -0.21 -11.27 14.53
CA TYR A 401 0.40 -10.20 13.71
C TYR A 401 -0.08 -8.79 14.12
N ILE A 402 -1.27 -8.66 14.68
CA ILE A 402 -1.81 -7.39 15.18
C ILE A 402 -1.76 -7.34 16.70
N ASN A 403 -2.19 -8.39 17.39
CA ASN A 403 -2.33 -8.42 18.84
C ASN A 403 -0.97 -8.26 19.55
N ASP A 404 0.09 -8.89 19.04
CA ASP A 404 1.42 -8.86 19.65
C ASP A 404 2.27 -7.65 19.21
N TYR A 405 1.73 -6.80 18.31
CA TYR A 405 2.50 -5.71 17.74
C TYR A 405 2.91 -4.64 18.76
N SER A 406 2.04 -4.28 19.68
CA SER A 406 2.34 -3.31 20.75
C SER A 406 3.43 -3.81 21.69
N ASP A 407 3.42 -5.10 22.02
CA ASP A 407 4.45 -5.74 22.83
C ASP A 407 5.78 -5.82 22.08
N SER A 408 5.74 -6.14 20.79
CA SER A 408 6.91 -6.13 19.91
C SER A 408 7.55 -4.74 19.82
N LEU A 409 6.73 -3.68 19.69
CA LEU A 409 7.23 -2.30 19.74
C LEU A 409 7.86 -1.95 21.08
N SER A 410 7.29 -2.43 22.16
CA SER A 410 7.75 -2.15 23.53
C SER A 410 9.06 -2.86 23.86
N SER A 411 9.24 -4.08 23.34
CA SER A 411 10.42 -4.92 23.59
C SER A 411 11.61 -4.60 22.66
N ALA A 412 11.40 -3.80 21.59
CA ALA A 412 12.49 -3.43 20.66
C ALA A 412 13.58 -2.63 21.40
N THR A 413 14.85 -3.05 21.19
CA THR A 413 16.03 -2.44 21.80
C THR A 413 16.88 -1.73 20.73
N VAL A 414 17.87 -0.96 21.17
CA VAL A 414 18.87 -0.34 20.27
C VAL A 414 19.54 -1.40 19.39
N GLU A 415 19.92 -2.53 20.00
CA GLU A 415 20.63 -3.62 19.34
C GLU A 415 19.73 -4.34 18.33
N SER A 416 18.48 -4.65 18.69
CA SER A 416 17.55 -5.33 17.77
C SER A 416 17.21 -4.44 16.57
N ILE A 417 17.05 -3.14 16.79
CA ILE A 417 16.80 -2.16 15.72
C ILE A 417 18.03 -2.00 14.83
N ALA A 418 19.25 -1.94 15.39
CA ALA A 418 20.49 -1.86 14.62
C ALA A 418 20.63 -3.09 13.70
N ALA A 419 20.39 -4.30 14.22
CA ALA A 419 20.40 -5.52 13.41
C ALA A 419 19.41 -5.49 12.25
N VAL A 420 18.22 -4.93 12.45
CA VAL A 420 17.22 -4.78 11.38
C VAL A 420 17.62 -3.70 10.36
N ILE A 421 18.23 -2.61 10.81
CA ILE A 421 18.77 -1.58 9.90
C ILE A 421 19.82 -2.20 8.96
N ASP A 422 20.75 -2.99 9.49
CA ASP A 422 21.79 -3.65 8.69
C ASP A 422 21.24 -4.62 7.64
N VAL A 423 20.14 -5.31 7.96
CA VAL A 423 19.51 -6.28 7.05
C VAL A 423 18.68 -5.60 5.97
N VAL A 424 18.01 -4.49 6.31
CA VAL A 424 16.95 -3.95 5.43
C VAL A 424 17.40 -2.74 4.62
N TYR A 425 18.24 -1.88 5.20
CA TYR A 425 18.68 -0.68 4.48
C TYR A 425 19.98 -0.99 3.70
N PRO A 426 19.98 -0.75 2.37
CA PRO A 426 21.09 -1.14 1.51
C PRO A 426 22.41 -0.44 1.88
N GLY A 427 23.53 -1.13 1.66
CA GLY A 427 24.86 -0.56 1.75
C GLY A 427 25.16 0.45 0.64
N PRO A 428 26.22 1.25 0.76
CA PRO A 428 26.54 2.30 -0.19
C PRO A 428 26.81 1.79 -1.62
N ASP A 429 27.27 0.54 -1.74
CA ASP A 429 27.63 -0.06 -3.03
C ASP A 429 26.47 -0.85 -3.69
N GLU A 430 25.30 -0.90 -3.04
CA GLU A 430 24.14 -1.70 -3.49
C GLU A 430 22.92 -0.82 -3.82
N LEU A 431 23.14 0.45 -4.09
CA LEU A 431 22.05 1.42 -4.23
C LEU A 431 21.53 1.51 -5.67
N VAL A 432 20.23 1.42 -5.81
CA VAL A 432 19.52 1.69 -7.07
C VAL A 432 18.98 3.11 -7.03
N PHE A 433 19.46 3.93 -7.95
CA PHE A 433 19.04 5.32 -8.11
C PHE A 433 18.05 5.41 -9.26
N ILE A 434 16.88 5.97 -9.02
CA ILE A 434 15.90 6.30 -10.05
C ILE A 434 15.77 7.82 -10.04
N ILE A 435 16.16 8.44 -11.14
CA ILE A 435 16.29 9.90 -11.24
C ILE A 435 15.51 10.37 -12.46
N LEU A 436 14.58 11.30 -12.28
CA LEU A 436 13.79 11.92 -13.33
C LEU A 436 14.07 13.43 -13.33
N GLY A 437 14.65 13.95 -14.41
CA GLY A 437 15.04 15.35 -14.54
C GLY A 437 15.52 15.68 -15.93
N ASP A 438 16.13 16.84 -16.11
CA ASP A 438 16.77 17.23 -17.36
C ASP A 438 18.14 16.54 -17.49
N ALA A 439 18.18 15.47 -18.29
CA ALA A 439 19.38 14.65 -18.42
C ALA A 439 20.57 15.43 -19.03
N GLU A 440 20.34 16.44 -19.85
CA GLU A 440 21.42 17.27 -20.40
C GLU A 440 22.19 17.98 -19.28
N LEU A 441 21.48 18.41 -18.22
CA LEU A 441 22.05 19.15 -17.10
C LEU A 441 22.65 18.27 -16.00
N ILE A 442 22.12 17.03 -15.79
CA ILE A 442 22.46 16.24 -14.60
C ILE A 442 23.23 14.94 -14.92
N ARG A 443 23.30 14.46 -16.17
CA ARG A 443 23.87 13.16 -16.54
C ARG A 443 25.29 12.98 -16.04
N GLU A 444 26.19 13.93 -16.30
CA GLU A 444 27.59 13.83 -15.89
C GLU A 444 27.74 13.79 -14.37
N GLN A 445 26.88 14.52 -13.67
CA GLN A 445 26.90 14.59 -12.20
C GLN A 445 26.42 13.27 -11.57
N VAL A 446 25.31 12.68 -12.08
CA VAL A 446 24.75 11.46 -11.52
C VAL A 446 25.53 10.19 -11.93
N ALA A 447 26.41 10.27 -12.91
CA ALA A 447 27.30 9.17 -13.30
C ALA A 447 28.24 8.71 -12.18
N SER A 448 28.54 9.57 -11.19
CA SER A 448 29.33 9.23 -10.01
C SER A 448 28.66 8.20 -9.08
N TYR A 449 27.33 8.03 -9.17
CA TYR A 449 26.60 7.08 -8.32
C TYR A 449 26.46 5.67 -8.93
N GLY A 450 26.89 5.46 -10.18
CA GLY A 450 26.91 4.17 -10.86
C GLY A 450 26.66 4.23 -12.36
N PRO A 451 26.73 3.10 -13.06
CA PRO A 451 26.44 3.03 -14.49
C PRO A 451 25.00 3.48 -14.78
N ILE A 452 24.86 4.31 -15.79
CA ILE A 452 23.57 4.91 -16.17
C ILE A 452 22.87 4.07 -17.24
N THR A 453 21.61 3.74 -16.98
CA THR A 453 20.62 3.35 -17.99
C THR A 453 19.68 4.52 -18.20
N GLU A 454 19.57 5.02 -19.44
CA GLU A 454 18.79 6.23 -19.72
C GLU A 454 17.61 5.92 -20.65
N ILE A 455 16.46 6.53 -20.34
CA ILE A 455 15.29 6.55 -21.23
C ILE A 455 14.67 7.94 -21.29
N SER A 456 13.90 8.21 -22.34
CA SER A 456 13.09 9.43 -22.39
C SER A 456 11.76 9.25 -21.66
N LEU A 457 11.32 10.27 -20.91
CA LEU A 457 9.99 10.34 -20.30
C LEU A 457 8.87 10.25 -21.34
N SER A 458 9.12 10.65 -22.59
CA SER A 458 8.17 10.53 -23.71
C SER A 458 7.94 9.09 -24.15
N GLY A 459 8.82 8.15 -23.77
CA GLY A 459 8.67 6.72 -24.04
C GLY A 459 7.36 6.16 -23.49
N THR A 460 6.83 5.11 -24.11
CA THR A 460 5.51 4.55 -23.76
C THR A 460 5.58 3.42 -22.73
N ARG A 461 6.77 3.13 -22.19
CA ARG A 461 7.05 2.08 -21.20
C ARG A 461 7.73 2.68 -19.97
N PHE A 462 7.71 1.94 -18.86
CA PHE A 462 8.45 2.28 -17.65
C PHE A 462 9.79 1.52 -17.54
N HIS A 463 9.94 0.42 -18.25
CA HIS A 463 11.20 -0.33 -18.34
C HIS A 463 12.15 0.31 -19.36
N PRO A 464 13.48 0.17 -19.14
CA PRO A 464 14.48 0.55 -20.12
C PRO A 464 14.38 -0.24 -21.41
#